data_7058ff7fe77b5557dfecc0bba35e831d
#
_entry.id   7058ff7fe77b5557dfecc0bba35e831d
#
_cell.length_a   1.000
_cell.length_b   1.000
_cell.length_c   1.000
_cell.angle_alpha   90.00
_cell.angle_beta   90.00
_cell.angle_gamma   90.00
#
_symmetry.space_group_name_H-M   'P 1'
#
loop_
_entity.id
_entity.type
_entity.pdbx_description
1 polymer ?
#
loop_
_entity_poly.entity_id
_entity_poly.type
_entity_poly.pdbx_seq_one_letter_code
_entity_poly.pdbx_strand_id
1 'polypeptide(L)'
;INQQAMAAIENAMMDIKGKALGVPVYDLLGGAVRDRMKLYWSHCGTYLMNPVASKAIGQPQLKNLDDLVALGARVRESGYTGLKTNIFRFGETPPLHMPGFGRGPGGPELNVEKHIIRDLRAQLEALREGAGPDMGIHLDINFNCKTEGYLQMTRALDDLGLTWFEIDLYDPEALRHIRNSVQTPIASCESLFRLREFRPFFENHSMDVAIIDLPWNGIFHSMKIAAMAEAYEINVAPHNFYGHLSSIMSAHMCAAVPNFRIMEIDVDDVPWKDDIVTYVPEIEDGYLKLPKGPGWGTELNEDVIRAHPPI
;
A
#
# COMPACT_ATOMS: atom_id res chain seq x y z
N ILE A 1 -6.12 -13.79 11.82
CA ILE A 1 -5.00 -14.10 12.76
C ILE A 1 -4.31 -15.42 12.40
N ASN A 2 -5.05 -16.54 12.23
CA ASN A 2 -4.42 -17.84 11.96
C ASN A 2 -3.61 -17.86 10.65
N GLN A 3 -4.10 -17.19 9.60
CA GLN A 3 -3.40 -17.12 8.32
C GLN A 3 -2.10 -16.30 8.43
N GLN A 4 -2.16 -15.17 9.11
CA GLN A 4 -0.99 -14.30 9.35
C GLN A 4 0.10 -15.03 10.15
N ALA A 5 -0.29 -15.81 11.18
CA ALA A 5 0.66 -16.61 11.94
C ALA A 5 1.33 -17.70 11.09
N MET A 6 0.55 -18.36 10.22
CA MET A 6 1.12 -19.35 9.28
C MET A 6 2.03 -18.70 8.25
N ALA A 7 1.65 -17.52 7.74
CA ALA A 7 2.48 -16.77 6.81
C ALA A 7 3.80 -16.33 7.44
N ALA A 8 3.80 -15.87 8.69
CA ALA A 8 5.02 -15.50 9.40
C ALA A 8 5.98 -16.67 9.52
N ILE A 9 5.48 -17.88 9.89
CA ILE A 9 6.29 -19.11 9.96
C ILE A 9 6.82 -19.49 8.56
N GLU A 10 5.97 -19.44 7.54
CA GLU A 10 6.37 -19.75 6.15
C GLU A 10 7.47 -18.81 5.67
N ASN A 11 7.33 -17.52 5.88
CA ASN A 11 8.32 -16.52 5.49
C ASN A 11 9.66 -16.71 6.23
N ALA A 12 9.62 -17.06 7.52
CA ALA A 12 10.83 -17.41 8.29
C ALA A 12 11.50 -18.70 7.76
N MET A 13 10.72 -19.72 7.40
CA MET A 13 11.24 -20.96 6.81
C MET A 13 11.90 -20.72 5.44
N MET A 14 11.38 -19.78 4.65
CA MET A 14 12.00 -19.40 3.37
C MET A 14 13.33 -18.67 3.56
N ASP A 15 13.43 -17.81 4.57
CA ASP A 15 14.69 -17.19 4.97
C ASP A 15 15.75 -18.23 5.35
N ILE A 16 15.40 -19.15 6.25
CA ILE A 16 16.28 -20.27 6.67
C ILE A 16 16.74 -21.08 5.46
N LYS A 17 15.82 -21.42 4.56
CA LYS A 17 16.13 -22.20 3.36
C LYS A 17 17.09 -21.46 2.43
N GLY A 18 16.84 -20.17 2.16
CA GLY A 18 17.72 -19.34 1.36
C GLY A 18 19.12 -19.23 1.95
N LYS A 19 19.22 -18.97 3.26
CA LYS A 19 20.48 -18.93 4.02
C LYS A 19 21.23 -20.27 3.99
N ALA A 20 20.52 -21.37 4.20
CA ALA A 20 21.13 -22.71 4.17
C ALA A 20 21.69 -23.08 2.80
N LEU A 21 21.10 -22.60 1.72
CA LEU A 21 21.53 -22.82 0.34
C LEU A 21 22.49 -21.74 -0.18
N GLY A 22 22.70 -20.66 0.56
CA GLY A 22 23.52 -19.53 0.17
C GLY A 22 22.93 -18.68 -0.97
N VAL A 23 21.59 -18.68 -1.15
CA VAL A 23 20.89 -17.98 -2.22
C VAL A 23 19.80 -17.05 -1.69
N PRO A 24 19.50 -15.94 -2.39
CA PRO A 24 18.35 -15.10 -2.06
C PRO A 24 17.02 -15.86 -2.25
N VAL A 25 15.96 -15.42 -1.54
CA VAL A 25 14.65 -16.08 -1.65
C VAL A 25 14.09 -16.00 -3.08
N TYR A 26 14.28 -14.91 -3.82
CA TYR A 26 13.79 -14.85 -5.20
C TYR A 26 14.37 -15.94 -6.12
N ASP A 27 15.58 -16.43 -5.87
CA ASP A 27 16.14 -17.57 -6.63
C ASP A 27 15.38 -18.86 -6.33
N LEU A 28 14.85 -19.03 -5.11
CA LEU A 28 13.98 -20.14 -4.76
C LEU A 28 12.59 -20.05 -5.42
N LEU A 29 12.23 -18.89 -5.94
CA LEU A 29 10.95 -18.61 -6.62
C LEU A 29 11.06 -18.72 -8.15
N GLY A 30 12.22 -19.06 -8.68
CA GLY A 30 12.47 -19.17 -10.12
C GLY A 30 13.41 -18.10 -10.69
N GLY A 31 13.89 -17.22 -9.85
CA GLY A 31 14.82 -16.14 -10.21
C GLY A 31 14.14 -14.78 -10.43
N ALA A 32 14.95 -13.73 -10.43
CA ALA A 32 14.46 -12.38 -10.62
C ALA A 32 14.34 -12.03 -12.10
N VAL A 33 13.22 -11.48 -12.53
CA VAL A 33 12.99 -10.92 -13.88
C VAL A 33 13.25 -9.40 -13.93
N ARG A 34 13.51 -8.79 -12.77
CA ARG A 34 13.94 -7.39 -12.61
C ARG A 34 14.82 -7.22 -11.38
N ASP A 35 15.69 -6.23 -11.40
CA ASP A 35 16.68 -5.95 -10.35
C ASP A 35 16.34 -4.74 -9.46
N ARG A 36 15.25 -4.03 -9.79
CA ARG A 36 14.74 -2.90 -9.02
C ARG A 36 13.22 -2.81 -9.11
N MET A 37 12.58 -2.40 -8.05
CA MET A 37 11.13 -2.24 -7.93
C MET A 37 10.75 -0.77 -7.90
N LYS A 38 9.89 -0.34 -8.83
CA LYS A 38 9.30 1.00 -8.81
C LYS A 38 8.43 1.15 -7.57
N LEU A 39 8.55 2.28 -6.87
CA LEU A 39 7.88 2.56 -5.62
C LEU A 39 6.85 3.68 -5.75
N TYR A 40 5.84 3.65 -4.88
CA TYR A 40 5.06 4.83 -4.51
C TYR A 40 5.15 5.10 -3.00
N TRP A 41 5.13 6.39 -2.63
CA TRP A 41 5.13 6.84 -1.24
C TRP A 41 3.74 6.59 -0.65
N SER A 42 3.63 5.64 0.28
CA SER A 42 2.40 5.27 0.94
C SER A 42 2.01 6.26 2.03
N HIS A 43 0.73 6.26 2.42
CA HIS A 43 0.16 7.08 3.50
C HIS A 43 0.64 8.55 3.45
N CYS A 44 0.89 9.05 2.22
CA CYS A 44 1.45 10.37 1.99
C CYS A 44 0.61 11.45 2.68
N GLY A 45 1.12 11.97 3.79
CA GLY A 45 0.45 12.93 4.66
C GLY A 45 -0.45 12.35 5.75
N THR A 46 -0.87 11.09 5.67
CA THR A 46 -1.85 10.50 6.59
C THR A 46 -1.42 10.59 8.06
N TYR A 47 -0.18 10.21 8.36
CA TYR A 47 0.35 10.30 9.72
C TYR A 47 0.57 11.74 10.17
N LEU A 48 0.89 12.61 9.22
CA LEU A 48 1.16 14.03 9.48
C LEU A 48 -0.11 14.84 9.81
N MET A 49 -1.29 14.28 9.59
CA MET A 49 -2.55 14.87 10.08
C MET A 49 -2.68 14.80 11.60
N ASN A 50 -2.01 13.85 12.26
CA ASN A 50 -2.03 13.69 13.71
C ASN A 50 -0.80 14.34 14.35
N PRO A 51 -0.97 15.30 15.31
CA PRO A 51 0.15 16.01 15.92
C PRO A 51 1.09 15.10 16.72
N VAL A 52 0.60 13.99 17.28
CA VAL A 52 1.43 13.04 18.05
C VAL A 52 2.28 12.21 17.10
N ALA A 53 1.68 11.68 16.02
CA ALA A 53 2.40 10.92 15.01
C ALA A 53 3.42 11.81 14.27
N SER A 54 3.01 13.00 13.84
CA SER A 54 3.88 13.99 13.20
C SER A 54 5.13 14.30 14.04
N LYS A 55 4.94 14.50 15.36
CA LYS A 55 6.05 14.72 16.29
C LYS A 55 6.95 13.48 16.43
N ALA A 56 6.38 12.29 16.48
CA ALA A 56 7.14 11.03 16.60
C ALA A 56 7.99 10.77 15.34
N ILE A 57 7.46 11.10 14.17
CA ILE A 57 8.14 11.01 12.86
C ILE A 57 9.19 12.12 12.69
N GLY A 58 9.09 13.22 13.46
CA GLY A 58 9.97 14.39 13.32
C GLY A 58 9.64 15.27 12.12
N GLN A 59 8.41 15.22 11.62
CA GLN A 59 7.94 16.03 10.49
C GLN A 59 6.87 17.04 10.91
N PRO A 60 6.71 18.17 10.19
CA PRO A 60 5.66 19.15 10.48
C PRO A 60 4.27 18.56 10.32
N GLN A 61 3.34 18.91 11.22
CA GLN A 61 1.93 18.56 11.07
C GLN A 61 1.30 19.31 9.89
N LEU A 62 0.52 18.59 9.08
CA LEU A 62 -0.29 19.20 8.01
C LEU A 62 -1.52 19.88 8.62
N LYS A 63 -1.79 21.11 8.19
CA LYS A 63 -2.87 21.96 8.73
C LYS A 63 -3.81 22.52 7.67
N ASN A 64 -3.38 22.58 6.43
CA ASN A 64 -4.11 23.19 5.32
C ASN A 64 -3.65 22.64 3.96
N LEU A 65 -4.24 23.13 2.88
CA LEU A 65 -3.93 22.69 1.51
C LEU A 65 -2.53 23.14 1.05
N ASP A 66 -2.01 24.28 1.52
CA ASP A 66 -0.66 24.75 1.15
C ASP A 66 0.41 23.76 1.67
N ASP A 67 0.18 23.18 2.86
CA ASP A 67 1.05 22.12 3.39
C ASP A 67 1.03 20.87 2.48
N LEU A 68 -0.10 20.57 1.83
CA LEU A 68 -0.18 19.46 0.87
C LEU A 68 0.53 19.77 -0.45
N VAL A 69 0.50 21.02 -0.93
CA VAL A 69 1.31 21.45 -2.08
C VAL A 69 2.79 21.24 -1.76
N ALA A 70 3.24 21.69 -0.58
CA ALA A 70 4.63 21.48 -0.15
C ALA A 70 4.98 20.00 -0.01
N LEU A 71 4.08 19.17 0.51
CA LEU A 71 4.26 17.72 0.61
C LEU A 71 4.38 17.07 -0.77
N GLY A 72 3.53 17.42 -1.73
CA GLY A 72 3.60 16.94 -3.10
C GLY A 72 4.95 17.28 -3.77
N ALA A 73 5.47 18.50 -3.55
CA ALA A 73 6.79 18.91 -4.01
C ALA A 73 7.89 18.06 -3.37
N ARG A 74 7.82 17.81 -2.05
CA ARG A 74 8.77 16.94 -1.32
C ARG A 74 8.81 15.53 -1.91
N VAL A 75 7.65 14.93 -2.22
CA VAL A 75 7.59 13.59 -2.83
C VAL A 75 8.33 13.56 -4.17
N ARG A 76 8.08 14.54 -5.03
CA ARG A 76 8.75 14.68 -6.33
C ARG A 76 10.26 14.87 -6.18
N GLU A 77 10.69 15.75 -5.29
CA GLU A 77 12.11 16.05 -5.03
C GLU A 77 12.85 14.85 -4.44
N SER A 78 12.14 13.95 -3.75
CA SER A 78 12.67 12.67 -3.27
C SER A 78 12.77 11.61 -4.37
N GLY A 79 12.46 11.94 -5.63
CA GLY A 79 12.58 11.04 -6.78
C GLY A 79 11.40 10.08 -6.99
N TYR A 80 10.36 10.10 -6.13
CA TYR A 80 9.18 9.26 -6.34
C TYR A 80 8.35 9.74 -7.51
N THR A 81 7.76 8.78 -8.22
CA THR A 81 6.85 9.03 -9.35
C THR A 81 5.42 8.61 -9.03
N GLY A 82 5.15 8.22 -7.79
CA GLY A 82 3.84 7.86 -7.29
C GLY A 82 3.71 8.15 -5.79
N LEU A 83 2.51 8.49 -5.36
CA LEU A 83 2.11 8.63 -3.96
C LEU A 83 0.71 8.07 -3.75
N LYS A 84 0.44 7.55 -2.54
CA LYS A 84 -0.90 7.10 -2.09
C LYS A 84 -1.32 7.92 -0.88
N THR A 85 -2.55 8.40 -0.86
CA THR A 85 -3.10 9.22 0.22
C THR A 85 -4.48 8.72 0.63
N ASN A 86 -4.93 9.10 1.82
CA ASN A 86 -6.28 8.87 2.35
C ASN A 86 -7.09 10.17 2.35
N ILE A 87 -8.24 10.19 3.01
CA ILE A 87 -9.16 11.33 3.05
C ILE A 87 -8.88 12.19 4.29
N PHE A 88 -8.45 13.44 4.10
CA PHE A 88 -8.13 14.38 5.18
C PHE A 88 -9.29 15.32 5.50
N ARG A 89 -9.37 15.71 6.76
CA ARG A 89 -10.38 16.61 7.31
C ARG A 89 -9.69 17.75 8.08
N PHE A 90 -9.26 18.78 7.37
CA PHE A 90 -8.60 19.93 7.99
C PHE A 90 -9.54 20.66 8.94
N GLY A 91 -9.04 20.92 10.17
CA GLY A 91 -9.79 21.62 11.21
C GLY A 91 -10.86 20.78 11.91
N GLU A 92 -10.99 19.49 11.59
CA GLU A 92 -11.97 18.59 12.18
C GLU A 92 -11.33 17.54 13.10
N THR A 93 -12.18 16.88 13.91
CA THR A 93 -11.77 15.77 14.78
C THR A 93 -12.76 14.61 14.59
N PRO A 94 -12.29 13.41 14.20
CA PRO A 94 -10.90 13.06 13.87
C PRO A 94 -10.41 13.73 12.58
N PRO A 95 -9.08 13.92 12.41
CA PRO A 95 -8.52 14.61 11.25
C PRO A 95 -8.50 13.76 9.96
N LEU A 96 -8.83 12.47 10.06
CA LEU A 96 -8.97 11.54 8.95
C LEU A 96 -10.41 11.08 8.83
N HIS A 97 -10.91 10.99 7.61
CA HIS A 97 -12.22 10.40 7.33
C HIS A 97 -12.06 8.88 7.09
N MET A 98 -12.20 8.12 8.16
CA MET A 98 -12.08 6.66 8.16
C MET A 98 -13.27 5.99 8.88
N PRO A 99 -14.52 6.19 8.42
CA PRO A 99 -15.69 5.64 9.10
C PRO A 99 -15.72 4.10 9.11
N GLY A 100 -15.13 3.43 8.14
CA GLY A 100 -15.04 1.98 8.07
C GLY A 100 -14.21 1.35 9.19
N PHE A 101 -13.34 2.12 9.85
CA PHE A 101 -12.55 1.69 11.00
C PHE A 101 -13.21 2.07 12.35
N GLY A 102 -14.40 2.66 12.31
CA GLY A 102 -15.16 3.04 13.50
C GLY A 102 -15.52 1.83 14.37
N ARG A 103 -15.35 1.98 15.69
CA ARG A 103 -15.69 0.96 16.69
C ARG A 103 -16.73 1.52 17.63
N GLY A 104 -17.88 0.86 17.73
CA GLY A 104 -18.90 1.19 18.73
C GLY A 104 -20.32 0.91 18.27
N PRO A 105 -21.30 0.88 19.21
CA PRO A 105 -22.72 0.76 18.88
C PRO A 105 -23.16 1.99 18.09
N GLY A 106 -23.86 1.77 16.98
CA GLY A 106 -24.29 2.84 16.08
C GLY A 106 -23.13 3.43 15.29
N GLY A 107 -22.17 2.59 14.88
CA GLY A 107 -21.04 3.01 14.04
C GLY A 107 -21.49 3.88 12.88
N PRO A 108 -20.59 4.72 12.36
CA PRO A 108 -20.96 5.72 11.34
C PRO A 108 -21.64 5.07 10.15
N GLU A 109 -22.61 5.74 9.59
CA GLU A 109 -23.15 5.38 8.29
C GLU A 109 -22.00 5.39 7.27
N LEU A 110 -21.83 4.29 6.55
CA LEU A 110 -20.79 4.17 5.54
C LEU A 110 -21.25 4.81 4.21
N ASN A 111 -21.74 6.04 4.30
CA ASN A 111 -22.15 6.89 3.21
C ASN A 111 -21.24 8.11 3.12
N VAL A 112 -21.12 8.65 1.91
CA VAL A 112 -20.29 9.82 1.67
C VAL A 112 -21.16 11.07 1.54
N GLU A 113 -20.80 12.12 2.25
CA GLU A 113 -21.44 13.42 2.13
C GLU A 113 -20.75 14.28 1.07
N LYS A 114 -21.53 15.18 0.43
CA LYS A 114 -21.02 16.03 -0.66
C LYS A 114 -19.84 16.90 -0.24
N HIS A 115 -19.79 17.36 1.00
CA HIS A 115 -18.67 18.17 1.48
C HIS A 115 -17.37 17.36 1.55
N ILE A 116 -17.42 16.07 1.94
CA ILE A 116 -16.25 15.20 1.95
C ILE A 116 -15.68 15.06 0.53
N ILE A 117 -16.53 14.84 -0.47
CA ILE A 117 -16.09 14.74 -1.88
C ILE A 117 -15.44 16.05 -2.35
N ARG A 118 -16.04 17.21 -2.03
CA ARG A 118 -15.50 18.52 -2.39
C ARG A 118 -14.13 18.76 -1.75
N ASP A 119 -14.00 18.47 -0.46
CA ASP A 119 -12.78 18.70 0.30
C ASP A 119 -11.66 17.73 -0.14
N LEU A 120 -12.02 16.47 -0.46
CA LEU A 120 -11.11 15.49 -1.04
C LEU A 120 -10.63 15.91 -2.44
N ARG A 121 -11.51 16.47 -3.29
CA ARG A 121 -11.08 17.02 -4.59
C ARG A 121 -10.01 18.10 -4.40
N ALA A 122 -10.25 19.06 -3.52
CA ALA A 122 -9.28 20.13 -3.23
C ALA A 122 -7.96 19.58 -2.68
N GLN A 123 -8.00 18.52 -1.85
CA GLN A 123 -6.82 17.81 -1.37
C GLN A 123 -6.00 17.20 -2.52
N LEU A 124 -6.66 16.48 -3.43
CA LEU A 124 -5.99 15.82 -4.56
C LEU A 124 -5.41 16.84 -5.56
N GLU A 125 -6.12 17.92 -5.80
CA GLU A 125 -5.65 19.04 -6.63
C GLU A 125 -4.42 19.72 -6.01
N ALA A 126 -4.40 19.96 -4.68
CA ALA A 126 -3.25 20.52 -3.98
C ALA A 126 -2.02 19.58 -4.05
N LEU A 127 -2.20 18.27 -3.84
CA LEU A 127 -1.12 17.29 -4.01
C LEU A 127 -0.60 17.30 -5.46
N ARG A 128 -1.50 17.35 -6.45
CA ARG A 128 -1.15 17.42 -7.88
C ARG A 128 -0.37 18.70 -8.20
N GLU A 129 -0.77 19.85 -7.66
CA GLU A 129 -0.07 21.12 -7.84
C GLU A 129 1.39 21.03 -7.39
N GLY A 130 1.64 20.51 -6.21
CA GLY A 130 3.00 20.35 -5.67
C GLY A 130 3.81 19.27 -6.38
N ALA A 131 3.21 18.12 -6.59
CA ALA A 131 3.88 16.94 -7.14
C ALA A 131 4.12 17.03 -8.67
N GLY A 132 3.34 17.86 -9.37
CA GLY A 132 3.41 18.02 -10.82
C GLY A 132 2.49 17.08 -11.61
N PRO A 133 2.33 17.34 -12.92
CA PRO A 133 1.33 16.65 -13.75
C PRO A 133 1.61 15.15 -13.94
N ASP A 134 2.87 14.74 -13.91
CA ASP A 134 3.31 13.37 -14.20
C ASP A 134 3.31 12.45 -12.96
N MET A 135 3.05 13.00 -11.76
CA MET A 135 2.97 12.21 -10.53
C MET A 135 1.77 11.25 -10.57
N GLY A 136 2.01 9.97 -10.36
CA GLY A 136 0.94 9.00 -10.12
C GLY A 136 0.33 9.23 -8.75
N ILE A 137 -0.95 9.61 -8.68
CA ILE A 137 -1.67 9.76 -7.41
C ILE A 137 -2.63 8.58 -7.26
N HIS A 138 -2.48 7.87 -6.16
CA HIS A 138 -3.33 6.76 -5.75
C HIS A 138 -4.20 7.24 -4.59
N LEU A 139 -5.50 7.01 -4.66
CA LEU A 139 -6.42 7.33 -3.57
C LEU A 139 -6.89 6.05 -2.91
N ASP A 140 -6.53 5.91 -1.64
CA ASP A 140 -6.98 4.81 -0.82
C ASP A 140 -8.21 5.24 -0.01
N ILE A 141 -9.35 4.65 -0.38
CA ILE A 141 -10.65 4.91 0.24
C ILE A 141 -10.95 3.88 1.34
N ASN A 142 -10.14 2.83 1.43
CA ASN A 142 -10.27 1.73 2.40
C ASN A 142 -11.69 1.12 2.43
N PHE A 143 -12.18 0.77 3.63
CA PHE A 143 -13.54 0.26 3.90
C PHE A 143 -14.55 1.37 4.20
N ASN A 144 -14.29 2.59 3.76
CA ASN A 144 -14.97 3.78 4.26
C ASN A 144 -16.38 4.00 3.72
N CYS A 145 -16.81 3.25 2.69
CA CYS A 145 -18.13 3.42 2.10
C CYS A 145 -18.84 2.08 1.86
N LYS A 146 -20.13 2.17 1.59
CA LYS A 146 -20.87 1.11 0.90
C LYS A 146 -20.83 1.36 -0.61
N THR A 147 -21.32 0.43 -1.40
CA THR A 147 -21.27 0.48 -2.89
C THR A 147 -21.74 1.82 -3.45
N GLU A 148 -22.84 2.37 -2.91
CA GLU A 148 -23.38 3.68 -3.33
C GLU A 148 -22.40 4.82 -3.06
N GLY A 149 -21.80 4.88 -1.86
CA GLY A 149 -20.84 5.91 -1.49
C GLY A 149 -19.56 5.84 -2.33
N TYR A 150 -19.04 4.63 -2.60
CA TYR A 150 -17.93 4.45 -3.53
C TYR A 150 -18.27 4.95 -4.94
N LEU A 151 -19.45 4.63 -5.46
CA LEU A 151 -19.91 5.11 -6.78
C LEU A 151 -20.01 6.63 -6.84
N GLN A 152 -20.54 7.27 -5.80
CA GLN A 152 -20.61 8.72 -5.73
C GLN A 152 -19.23 9.36 -5.73
N MET A 153 -18.33 8.86 -4.89
CA MET A 153 -16.98 9.41 -4.73
C MET A 153 -16.14 9.19 -5.99
N THR A 154 -16.08 7.94 -6.49
CA THR A 154 -15.23 7.62 -7.65
C THR A 154 -15.68 8.37 -8.90
N ARG A 155 -16.99 8.45 -9.19
CA ARG A 155 -17.52 9.23 -10.31
C ARG A 155 -17.24 10.71 -10.20
N ALA A 156 -17.31 11.27 -8.98
CA ALA A 156 -17.05 12.68 -8.76
C ALA A 156 -15.58 13.06 -8.91
N LEU A 157 -14.65 12.10 -8.84
CA LEU A 157 -13.19 12.31 -8.89
C LEU A 157 -12.53 11.68 -10.12
N ASP A 158 -13.31 11.07 -11.02
CA ASP A 158 -12.81 10.31 -12.18
C ASP A 158 -12.04 11.18 -13.20
N ASP A 159 -12.30 12.48 -13.20
CA ASP A 159 -11.65 13.47 -14.06
C ASP A 159 -10.28 13.96 -13.55
N LEU A 160 -9.84 13.54 -12.36
CA LEU A 160 -8.58 14.02 -11.75
C LEU A 160 -7.31 13.28 -12.23
N GLY A 161 -7.45 12.30 -13.14
CA GLY A 161 -6.31 11.56 -13.67
C GLY A 161 -5.53 10.80 -12.59
N LEU A 162 -6.25 10.16 -11.67
CA LEU A 162 -5.65 9.30 -10.65
C LEU A 162 -5.09 8.02 -11.27
N THR A 163 -4.08 7.42 -10.64
CA THR A 163 -3.52 6.14 -11.06
C THR A 163 -4.47 4.99 -10.77
N TRP A 164 -5.11 5.02 -9.59
CA TRP A 164 -6.22 4.15 -9.22
C TRP A 164 -7.01 4.70 -8.02
N PHE A 165 -8.24 4.21 -7.86
CA PHE A 165 -8.94 4.17 -6.59
C PHE A 165 -8.68 2.82 -5.92
N GLU A 166 -8.20 2.81 -4.69
CA GLU A 166 -8.06 1.62 -3.87
C GLU A 166 -9.30 1.47 -3.00
N ILE A 167 -10.01 0.34 -3.15
CA ILE A 167 -11.33 0.13 -2.55
C ILE A 167 -11.41 -1.28 -2.00
N ASP A 168 -11.69 -1.41 -0.72
CA ASP A 168 -11.90 -2.71 -0.08
C ASP A 168 -13.38 -3.06 0.02
N LEU A 169 -13.79 -3.97 -0.81
CA LEU A 169 -15.11 -4.60 -0.81
C LEU A 169 -14.98 -6.12 -0.85
N TYR A 170 -15.79 -6.80 -0.06
CA TYR A 170 -15.84 -8.28 -0.04
C TYR A 170 -16.81 -8.88 -1.08
N ASP A 171 -17.53 -8.04 -1.81
CA ASP A 171 -18.46 -8.46 -2.86
C ASP A 171 -17.84 -8.18 -4.24
N PRO A 172 -17.45 -9.22 -4.99
CA PRO A 172 -16.83 -9.06 -6.30
C PRO A 172 -17.76 -8.43 -7.35
N GLU A 173 -19.09 -8.64 -7.25
CA GLU A 173 -20.04 -8.05 -8.20
C GLU A 173 -20.20 -6.55 -7.94
N ALA A 174 -20.28 -6.14 -6.68
CA ALA A 174 -20.33 -4.74 -6.31
C ALA A 174 -19.05 -4.00 -6.73
N LEU A 175 -17.87 -4.59 -6.54
CA LEU A 175 -16.61 -4.02 -6.98
C LEU A 175 -16.54 -3.90 -8.52
N ARG A 176 -16.97 -4.93 -9.27
CA ARG A 176 -17.07 -4.87 -10.72
C ARG A 176 -18.03 -3.76 -11.19
N HIS A 177 -19.13 -3.57 -10.48
CA HIS A 177 -20.09 -2.50 -10.81
C HIS A 177 -19.43 -1.12 -10.67
N ILE A 178 -18.63 -0.90 -9.61
CA ILE A 178 -17.85 0.33 -9.42
C ILE A 178 -16.84 0.46 -10.56
N ARG A 179 -16.01 -0.56 -10.80
CA ARG A 179 -15.00 -0.57 -11.86
C ARG A 179 -15.57 -0.18 -13.23
N ASN A 180 -16.72 -0.73 -13.59
CA ASN A 180 -17.36 -0.45 -14.87
C ASN A 180 -18.04 0.94 -14.95
N SER A 181 -18.06 1.69 -13.85
CA SER A 181 -18.71 2.99 -13.73
C SER A 181 -17.76 4.17 -13.86
N VAL A 182 -16.45 3.93 -13.93
CA VAL A 182 -15.39 4.93 -14.00
C VAL A 182 -14.32 4.53 -15.01
N GLN A 183 -13.47 5.51 -15.41
CA GLN A 183 -12.32 5.26 -16.28
C GLN A 183 -11.03 5.04 -15.49
N THR A 184 -10.93 5.68 -14.32
CA THR A 184 -9.81 5.47 -13.40
C THR A 184 -9.74 4.00 -12.97
N PRO A 185 -8.58 3.34 -13.06
CA PRO A 185 -8.42 1.96 -12.63
C PRO A 185 -8.82 1.73 -11.17
N ILE A 186 -9.29 0.53 -10.87
CA ILE A 186 -9.61 0.09 -9.50
C ILE A 186 -8.52 -0.87 -9.01
N ALA A 187 -7.97 -0.59 -7.82
CA ALA A 187 -7.15 -1.52 -7.06
C ALA A 187 -7.94 -2.04 -5.86
N SER A 188 -7.72 -3.30 -5.45
CA SER A 188 -8.46 -3.91 -4.35
C SER A 188 -7.81 -5.23 -3.90
N CYS A 189 -8.39 -5.82 -2.87
CA CYS A 189 -8.11 -7.18 -2.36
C CYS A 189 -7.05 -7.24 -1.28
N GLU A 190 -6.58 -6.14 -0.69
CA GLU A 190 -5.55 -6.18 0.36
C GLU A 190 -5.93 -7.07 1.56
N SER A 191 -7.21 -7.07 1.91
CA SER A 191 -7.75 -7.79 3.06
C SER A 191 -8.11 -9.25 2.79
N LEU A 192 -7.89 -9.75 1.56
CA LEU A 192 -8.20 -11.12 1.18
C LEU A 192 -7.04 -12.08 1.50
N PHE A 193 -7.42 -13.31 1.86
CA PHE A 193 -6.48 -14.37 2.20
C PHE A 193 -6.57 -15.54 1.24
N ARG A 194 -5.39 -16.00 0.81
CA ARG A 194 -5.23 -17.19 -0.02
C ARG A 194 -5.97 -17.12 -1.36
N LEU A 195 -5.58 -17.99 -2.24
CA LEU A 195 -6.10 -18.13 -3.60
C LEU A 195 -7.64 -18.20 -3.68
N ARG A 196 -8.25 -18.86 -2.67
CA ARG A 196 -9.69 -19.10 -2.66
C ARG A 196 -10.52 -17.80 -2.56
N GLU A 197 -10.04 -16.81 -1.79
CA GLU A 197 -10.75 -15.55 -1.63
C GLU A 197 -10.54 -14.61 -2.81
N PHE A 198 -9.33 -14.60 -3.40
CA PHE A 198 -9.03 -13.81 -4.61
C PHE A 198 -9.75 -14.32 -5.87
N ARG A 199 -9.92 -15.63 -5.99
CA ARG A 199 -10.46 -16.26 -7.19
C ARG A 199 -11.78 -15.64 -7.71
N PRO A 200 -12.84 -15.43 -6.90
CA PRO A 200 -14.09 -14.84 -7.39
C PRO A 200 -13.90 -13.44 -7.96
N PHE A 201 -12.96 -12.66 -7.42
CA PHE A 201 -12.66 -11.32 -7.89
C PHE A 201 -11.97 -11.34 -9.26
N PHE A 202 -11.08 -12.30 -9.51
CA PHE A 202 -10.42 -12.46 -10.81
C PHE A 202 -11.40 -13.00 -11.85
N GLU A 203 -12.14 -14.06 -11.54
CA GLU A 203 -13.15 -14.64 -12.44
C GLU A 203 -14.21 -13.60 -12.85
N ASN A 204 -14.52 -12.66 -11.98
CA ASN A 204 -15.49 -11.60 -12.23
C ASN A 204 -14.87 -10.32 -12.83
N HIS A 205 -13.55 -10.26 -13.04
CA HIS A 205 -12.83 -9.04 -13.46
C HIS A 205 -13.21 -7.81 -12.62
N SER A 206 -13.15 -7.94 -11.29
CA SER A 206 -13.66 -6.95 -10.37
C SER A 206 -12.73 -5.75 -10.19
N MET A 207 -11.42 -5.89 -10.52
CA MET A 207 -10.41 -4.84 -10.40
C MET A 207 -9.41 -4.88 -11.56
N ASP A 208 -8.56 -3.86 -11.63
CA ASP A 208 -7.48 -3.73 -12.61
C ASP A 208 -6.10 -4.07 -11.99
N VAL A 209 -5.97 -3.86 -10.67
CA VAL A 209 -4.77 -4.17 -9.90
C VAL A 209 -5.15 -4.94 -8.64
N ALA A 210 -4.57 -6.11 -8.46
CA ALA A 210 -4.75 -6.90 -7.24
C ALA A 210 -3.70 -6.51 -6.21
N ILE A 211 -4.17 -6.04 -5.06
CA ILE A 211 -3.32 -5.71 -3.91
C ILE A 211 -3.11 -6.97 -3.09
N ILE A 212 -1.85 -7.36 -2.88
CA ILE A 212 -1.49 -8.61 -2.19
C ILE A 212 -0.66 -8.27 -0.96
N ASP A 213 -1.15 -8.61 0.22
CA ASP A 213 -0.34 -8.52 1.45
C ASP A 213 0.48 -9.80 1.63
N LEU A 214 1.79 -9.72 1.41
CA LEU A 214 2.70 -10.84 1.54
C LEU A 214 2.91 -11.26 3.00
N PRO A 215 3.13 -10.36 3.97
CA PRO A 215 3.15 -10.71 5.38
C PRO A 215 1.91 -11.50 5.86
N TRP A 216 0.76 -11.21 5.31
CA TRP A 216 -0.50 -11.87 5.69
C TRP A 216 -0.75 -13.18 4.95
N ASN A 217 -0.37 -13.26 3.69
CA ASN A 217 -0.62 -14.43 2.85
C ASN A 217 0.50 -15.47 2.89
N GLY A 218 1.74 -15.06 3.18
CA GLY A 218 2.94 -15.83 2.99
C GLY A 218 3.39 -15.86 1.52
N ILE A 219 4.67 -16.12 1.31
CA ILE A 219 5.28 -16.03 -0.03
C ILE A 219 4.66 -17.01 -1.03
N PHE A 220 4.36 -18.27 -0.63
CA PHE A 220 3.80 -19.26 -1.54
C PHE A 220 2.39 -18.93 -2.00
N HIS A 221 1.54 -18.42 -1.10
CA HIS A 221 0.21 -17.98 -1.50
C HIS A 221 0.28 -16.72 -2.35
N SER A 222 1.14 -15.77 -1.99
CA SER A 222 1.33 -14.53 -2.77
C SER A 222 1.78 -14.82 -4.20
N MET A 223 2.72 -15.74 -4.40
CA MET A 223 3.15 -16.19 -5.74
C MET A 223 2.02 -16.86 -6.53
N LYS A 224 1.22 -17.71 -5.89
CA LYS A 224 0.07 -18.35 -6.55
C LYS A 224 -1.03 -17.35 -6.92
N ILE A 225 -1.28 -16.37 -6.06
CA ILE A 225 -2.24 -15.29 -6.33
C ILE A 225 -1.75 -14.46 -7.52
N ALA A 226 -0.46 -14.08 -7.54
CA ALA A 226 0.14 -13.33 -8.65
C ALA A 226 0.07 -14.11 -9.97
N ALA A 227 0.36 -15.41 -9.97
CA ALA A 227 0.26 -16.27 -11.15
C ALA A 227 -1.20 -16.44 -11.63
N MET A 228 -2.17 -16.50 -10.71
CA MET A 228 -3.58 -16.50 -11.09
C MET A 228 -3.99 -15.14 -11.68
N ALA A 229 -3.59 -14.02 -11.08
CA ALA A 229 -3.86 -12.69 -11.60
C ALA A 229 -3.30 -12.51 -13.01
N GLU A 230 -2.10 -13.02 -13.29
CA GLU A 230 -1.48 -13.01 -14.63
C GLU A 230 -2.37 -13.73 -15.67
N ALA A 231 -2.93 -14.89 -15.32
CA ALA A 231 -3.82 -15.63 -16.21
C ALA A 231 -5.13 -14.88 -16.54
N TYR A 232 -5.50 -13.89 -15.74
CA TYR A 232 -6.65 -13.00 -15.96
C TYR A 232 -6.26 -11.60 -16.46
N GLU A 233 -5.01 -11.41 -16.91
CA GLU A 233 -4.47 -10.12 -17.38
C GLU A 233 -4.54 -9.00 -16.33
N ILE A 234 -4.40 -9.37 -15.04
CA ILE A 234 -4.45 -8.45 -13.91
C ILE A 234 -3.03 -8.23 -13.38
N ASN A 235 -2.65 -6.97 -13.23
CA ASN A 235 -1.41 -6.60 -12.56
C ASN A 235 -1.52 -6.78 -11.04
N VAL A 236 -0.37 -6.96 -10.38
CA VAL A 236 -0.28 -7.05 -8.93
C VAL A 236 0.57 -5.93 -8.35
N ALA A 237 0.20 -5.49 -7.14
CA ALA A 237 0.97 -4.59 -6.32
C ALA A 237 0.94 -5.11 -4.88
N PRO A 238 2.05 -5.07 -4.11
CA PRO A 238 2.00 -5.50 -2.73
C PRO A 238 1.43 -4.40 -1.84
N HIS A 239 0.56 -4.77 -0.89
CA HIS A 239 0.24 -3.99 0.29
C HIS A 239 1.43 -4.05 1.24
N ASN A 240 2.05 -2.91 1.54
CA ASN A 240 3.31 -2.87 2.28
C ASN A 240 3.54 -1.53 2.99
N PHE A 241 2.74 -1.24 4.01
CA PHE A 241 2.92 -0.07 4.89
C PHE A 241 3.67 -0.41 6.19
N TYR A 242 4.52 -1.43 6.15
CA TYR A 242 5.25 -1.95 7.30
C TYR A 242 6.73 -1.53 7.27
N GLY A 243 7.51 -2.08 8.24
CA GLY A 243 8.95 -1.87 8.31
C GLY A 243 9.75 -2.55 7.18
N HIS A 244 11.06 -2.38 7.24
CA HIS A 244 11.99 -2.79 6.18
C HIS A 244 11.95 -4.29 5.85
N LEU A 245 11.77 -5.17 6.84
CA LEU A 245 11.70 -6.62 6.56
C LEU A 245 10.56 -6.96 5.61
N SER A 246 9.38 -6.35 5.80
CA SER A 246 8.25 -6.54 4.91
C SER A 246 8.53 -5.97 3.51
N SER A 247 9.16 -4.80 3.44
CA SER A 247 9.56 -4.18 2.17
C SER A 247 10.54 -5.07 1.40
N ILE A 248 11.50 -5.67 2.07
CA ILE A 248 12.45 -6.62 1.49
C ILE A 248 11.72 -7.89 1.00
N MET A 249 10.85 -8.49 1.82
CA MET A 249 10.07 -9.67 1.42
C MET A 249 9.19 -9.37 0.20
N SER A 250 8.51 -8.23 0.19
CA SER A 250 7.70 -7.77 -0.95
C SER A 250 8.55 -7.55 -2.21
N ALA A 251 9.76 -6.99 -2.06
CA ALA A 251 10.70 -6.83 -3.17
C ALA A 251 11.11 -8.17 -3.81
N HIS A 252 11.34 -9.21 -3.01
CA HIS A 252 11.65 -10.56 -3.53
C HIS A 252 10.48 -11.14 -4.34
N MET A 253 9.24 -10.99 -3.88
CA MET A 253 8.05 -11.38 -4.64
C MET A 253 7.97 -10.59 -5.96
N CYS A 254 8.03 -9.26 -5.86
CA CYS A 254 7.91 -8.38 -7.01
C CYS A 254 9.01 -8.60 -8.06
N ALA A 255 10.20 -8.99 -7.63
CA ALA A 255 11.29 -9.32 -8.54
C ALA A 255 11.01 -10.60 -9.34
N ALA A 256 10.28 -11.57 -8.76
CA ALA A 256 10.04 -12.88 -9.36
C ALA A 256 8.76 -12.96 -10.22
N VAL A 257 7.79 -12.04 -10.07
CA VAL A 257 6.52 -12.08 -10.82
C VAL A 257 6.54 -11.16 -12.04
N PRO A 258 6.06 -11.61 -13.23
CA PRO A 258 6.10 -10.80 -14.44
C PRO A 258 5.10 -9.64 -14.44
N ASN A 259 3.92 -9.83 -13.87
CA ASN A 259 2.79 -8.88 -13.84
C ASN A 259 2.84 -7.86 -12.68
N PHE A 260 4.02 -7.56 -12.16
CA PHE A 260 4.25 -6.51 -11.17
C PHE A 260 3.97 -5.11 -11.74
N ARG A 261 3.19 -4.29 -11.02
CA ARG A 261 2.85 -2.92 -11.40
C ARG A 261 3.75 -1.88 -10.72
N ILE A 262 3.69 -1.83 -9.40
CA ILE A 262 4.40 -0.87 -8.55
C ILE A 262 4.33 -1.38 -7.10
N MET A 263 5.29 -1.04 -6.26
CA MET A 263 5.37 -1.50 -4.87
C MET A 263 5.11 -0.34 -3.91
N GLU A 264 4.31 -0.61 -2.90
CA GLU A 264 4.09 0.28 -1.77
C GLU A 264 5.32 0.37 -0.87
N ILE A 265 5.60 1.58 -0.35
CA ILE A 265 6.58 1.76 0.73
C ILE A 265 6.14 2.88 1.66
N ASP A 266 6.21 2.62 2.97
CA ASP A 266 5.98 3.64 3.99
C ASP A 266 7.29 4.43 4.21
N VAL A 267 7.23 5.73 3.92
CA VAL A 267 8.40 6.63 4.02
C VAL A 267 8.37 7.41 5.33
N ASP A 268 7.19 7.93 5.69
CA ASP A 268 6.98 8.67 6.94
C ASP A 268 6.84 7.68 8.10
N ASP A 269 7.93 7.40 8.81
CA ASP A 269 8.00 6.40 9.86
C ASP A 269 8.89 6.88 11.03
N VAL A 270 9.01 6.06 12.06
CA VAL A 270 9.82 6.35 13.25
C VAL A 270 11.31 6.48 12.91
N PRO A 271 12.06 7.38 13.60
CA PRO A 271 13.47 7.65 13.28
C PRO A 271 14.41 6.44 13.42
N TRP A 272 14.04 5.45 14.21
CA TRP A 272 14.81 4.22 14.47
C TRP A 272 14.43 3.05 13.55
N LYS A 273 13.61 3.27 12.53
CA LYS A 273 13.19 2.23 11.57
C LYS A 273 14.38 1.52 10.93
N ASP A 274 15.40 2.26 10.55
CA ASP A 274 16.59 1.73 9.89
C ASP A 274 17.40 0.82 10.81
N ASP A 275 17.38 1.07 12.11
CA ASP A 275 18.16 0.32 13.11
C ASP A 275 17.61 -1.09 13.37
N ILE A 276 16.36 -1.37 12.94
CA ILE A 276 15.69 -2.69 13.13
C ILE A 276 16.33 -3.80 12.29
N VAL A 277 16.97 -3.45 11.19
CA VAL A 277 17.52 -4.38 10.21
C VAL A 277 19.01 -4.18 9.99
N THR A 278 19.72 -5.23 9.60
CA THR A 278 21.17 -5.13 9.29
C THR A 278 21.44 -4.64 7.88
N TYR A 279 20.47 -4.77 6.97
CA TYR A 279 20.50 -4.22 5.63
C TYR A 279 19.25 -3.36 5.42
N VAL A 280 19.47 -2.06 5.30
CA VAL A 280 18.42 -1.08 4.99
C VAL A 280 18.17 -1.09 3.48
N PRO A 281 16.90 -1.13 3.02
CA PRO A 281 16.60 -1.08 1.59
C PRO A 281 17.22 0.14 0.89
N GLU A 282 17.98 -0.10 -0.16
CA GLU A 282 18.55 0.98 -0.99
C GLU A 282 17.49 1.53 -1.94
N ILE A 283 17.12 2.79 -1.76
CA ILE A 283 16.13 3.47 -2.61
C ILE A 283 16.85 4.60 -3.37
N GLU A 284 16.72 4.57 -4.69
CA GLU A 284 17.30 5.57 -5.59
C GLU A 284 16.28 5.92 -6.68
N ASP A 285 16.00 7.21 -6.86
CA ASP A 285 15.05 7.74 -7.84
C ASP A 285 13.67 7.04 -7.83
N GLY A 286 13.15 6.78 -6.62
CA GLY A 286 11.86 6.10 -6.44
C GLY A 286 11.86 4.60 -6.76
N TYR A 287 13.04 3.98 -6.83
CA TYR A 287 13.20 2.54 -7.02
C TYR A 287 13.94 1.91 -5.85
N LEU A 288 13.43 0.78 -5.35
CA LEU A 288 14.12 -0.07 -4.40
C LEU A 288 14.99 -1.08 -5.17
N LYS A 289 16.29 -1.11 -4.86
CA LYS A 289 17.24 -2.11 -5.42
C LYS A 289 17.00 -3.47 -4.78
N LEU A 290 17.03 -4.51 -5.60
CA LEU A 290 16.84 -5.88 -5.11
C LEU A 290 18.01 -6.31 -4.21
N PRO A 291 17.75 -6.74 -2.94
CA PRO A 291 18.78 -7.28 -2.07
C PRO A 291 19.42 -8.54 -2.65
N LYS A 292 20.73 -8.70 -2.50
CA LYS A 292 21.50 -9.83 -3.08
C LYS A 292 21.96 -10.85 -2.05
N GLY A 293 21.75 -10.61 -0.76
CA GLY A 293 22.15 -11.51 0.32
C GLY A 293 21.32 -12.80 0.38
N PRO A 294 21.84 -13.87 1.00
CA PRO A 294 21.09 -15.11 1.21
C PRO A 294 19.83 -14.90 2.06
N GLY A 295 18.81 -15.72 1.86
CA GLY A 295 17.51 -15.56 2.51
C GLY A 295 16.82 -14.30 2.03
N TRP A 296 16.31 -13.49 2.95
CA TRP A 296 15.76 -12.16 2.64
C TRP A 296 16.88 -11.12 2.43
N GLY A 297 18.15 -11.45 2.71
CA GLY A 297 19.28 -10.52 2.55
C GLY A 297 19.46 -9.54 3.71
N THR A 298 18.77 -9.75 4.82
CA THR A 298 18.87 -8.94 6.04
C THR A 298 18.66 -9.82 7.28
N GLU A 299 19.08 -9.29 8.45
CA GLU A 299 18.78 -9.85 9.77
C GLU A 299 18.03 -8.80 10.59
N LEU A 300 17.28 -9.26 11.59
CA LEU A 300 16.63 -8.40 12.57
C LEU A 300 17.60 -8.05 13.71
N ASN A 301 17.61 -6.78 14.10
CA ASN A 301 18.32 -6.33 15.30
C ASN A 301 17.37 -6.45 16.51
N GLU A 302 17.45 -7.60 17.18
CA GLU A 302 16.57 -7.90 18.31
C GLU A 302 16.74 -6.93 19.51
N ASP A 303 17.91 -6.34 19.69
CA ASP A 303 18.14 -5.40 20.80
C ASP A 303 17.37 -4.10 20.55
N VAL A 304 17.34 -3.60 19.31
CA VAL A 304 16.53 -2.44 18.93
C VAL A 304 15.04 -2.76 19.09
N ILE A 305 14.59 -3.95 18.65
CA ILE A 305 13.19 -4.36 18.81
C ILE A 305 12.79 -4.42 20.29
N ARG A 306 13.65 -4.97 21.16
CA ARG A 306 13.40 -5.01 22.63
C ARG A 306 13.39 -3.62 23.25
N ALA A 307 14.20 -2.68 22.74
CA ALA A 307 14.24 -1.31 23.22
C ALA A 307 12.98 -0.50 22.85
N HIS A 308 12.20 -0.95 21.84
CA HIS A 308 11.00 -0.28 21.34
C HIS A 308 9.80 -1.25 21.36
N PRO A 309 9.33 -1.70 22.55
CA PRO A 309 8.22 -2.62 22.64
C PRO A 309 6.91 -1.97 22.17
N PRO A 310 5.93 -2.75 21.68
CA PRO A 310 4.60 -2.22 21.35
C PRO A 310 3.96 -1.57 22.58
N ILE A 311 3.29 -0.43 22.36
CA ILE A 311 2.59 0.36 23.38
C ILE A 311 1.19 -0.18 23.59
#